data_d965787e5ae9b6b4f87ce306ed582d1a
#
_entry.id   d965787e5ae9b6b4f87ce306ed582d1a
#
_cell.length_a   1.000
_cell.length_b   1.000
_cell.length_c   1.000
_cell.angle_alpha   90.00
_cell.angle_beta   90.00
_cell.angle_gamma   90.00
#
_symmetry.space_group_name_H-M   'P 1'
#
loop_
_entity.id
_entity.type
_entity.pdbx_description
1 polymer ?
#
loop_
_entity_poly.entity_id
_entity_poly.type
_entity_poly.pdbx_seq_one_letter_code
_entity_poly.pdbx_strand_id
1 'polypeptide(L)'
;MDQSQSDVDDQSDCGDKYIMFDIPEEIVEPEVHPGLNPNQMEDFGGSNESLEPDGHHDDSALYEASYEPPSGGGNSGNLLEIIIQLQRQLLKGYTLPPCPTQAPMQHTHSQTEILSLKHYLAWTESNGTVKVYNAHAQVLTEATQVAILSLYKARKLATKLTGIKPCFVDMCPKSCMVFTGKFQSQSTCSYSHNGKVCNEPHYQPNHGSSRVAPKARATMLYMPIMPMIQAYYANKDTSHEMCHHDHCLKQTLEALAEGAGVKKSEFANSDNHIHHYEKLKLFDDGRDTAISLSSDGAQLTMKKQSNMWLLIVVLFNLPPEICYKSKDDIFPLAIPGPLAPGNIESFIYPLFEEMAQASVGMWTWDAVDSSYFVLKAYLCGVKGDMLGSAKLSGMAGHSALHGDHFSLVKGAHIPKEGAKPQYYPISPPQKEIHNPMHNIVDLDNLPLQGQRHYWRTIERLESATTKAELQRVVQRTGISCLTMCATSPTFSHPPFFPLDPFHLFYENCMVHIWDLWVAPSSEGEKIYIKPKMAIQLGKWIEEAITTLPPTFSGLVRNPWKKCNSKYTVFEWMALLHWYIVPMAWELGFDDEVLENFAQFVNIVEVAMSHSPKSDND
;
A
#
# COMPACT_ATOMS: atom_id res chain seq x y z
N MET A 1 -9.10 -71.50 9.71
CA MET A 1 -10.18 -70.71 10.31
C MET A 1 -9.74 -69.27 10.30
N ASP A 2 -10.21 -68.64 9.27
CA ASP A 2 -9.94 -67.23 8.98
C ASP A 2 -10.78 -66.32 9.90
N GLN A 3 -10.16 -65.28 10.40
CA GLN A 3 -10.86 -64.08 10.85
C GLN A 3 -10.22 -62.85 10.20
N SER A 4 -10.87 -62.43 9.15
CA SER A 4 -10.67 -61.15 8.51
C SER A 4 -11.21 -60.00 9.37
N GLN A 5 -10.36 -59.12 9.83
CA GLN A 5 -10.74 -57.80 10.34
C GLN A 5 -10.88 -56.84 9.15
N SER A 6 -12.08 -56.33 9.00
CA SER A 6 -12.42 -55.28 8.04
C SER A 6 -12.04 -53.91 8.64
N ASP A 7 -11.05 -53.26 8.06
CA ASP A 7 -10.76 -51.86 8.28
C ASP A 7 -11.85 -51.01 7.58
N VAL A 8 -12.58 -50.25 8.37
CA VAL A 8 -13.52 -49.24 7.87
C VAL A 8 -12.74 -47.95 7.68
N ASP A 9 -12.39 -47.67 6.44
CA ASP A 9 -11.86 -46.39 6.01
C ASP A 9 -12.97 -45.35 6.05
N ASP A 10 -12.90 -44.45 7.02
CA ASP A 10 -13.72 -43.25 7.09
C ASP A 10 -13.05 -42.16 6.24
N GLN A 11 -13.28 -42.20 4.92
CA GLN A 11 -12.89 -41.15 3.99
C GLN A 11 -13.95 -40.08 3.98
N SER A 12 -13.83 -39.10 4.86
CA SER A 12 -14.46 -37.79 4.65
C SER A 12 -13.61 -36.98 3.64
N ASP A 13 -13.88 -37.21 2.36
CA ASP A 13 -13.34 -36.48 1.24
C ASP A 13 -13.94 -35.06 1.21
N CYS A 14 -13.33 -34.12 1.92
CA CYS A 14 -13.53 -32.69 1.71
C CYS A 14 -12.89 -32.34 0.37
N GLY A 15 -13.67 -32.43 -0.69
CA GLY A 15 -13.27 -32.03 -2.04
C GLY A 15 -12.89 -30.55 -2.12
N ASP A 16 -11.62 -30.24 -1.87
CA ASP A 16 -10.99 -28.98 -2.16
C ASP A 16 -10.92 -28.78 -3.68
N LYS A 17 -11.99 -28.27 -4.26
CA LYS A 17 -11.95 -27.74 -5.62
C LYS A 17 -11.23 -26.41 -5.59
N TYR A 18 -9.90 -26.47 -5.78
CA TYR A 18 -9.11 -25.29 -6.14
C TYR A 18 -9.64 -24.74 -7.47
N ILE A 19 -10.23 -23.56 -7.42
CA ILE A 19 -10.47 -22.79 -8.63
C ILE A 19 -9.09 -22.33 -9.11
N MET A 20 -8.53 -23.04 -10.09
CA MET A 20 -7.46 -22.51 -10.92
C MET A 20 -8.02 -21.23 -11.55
N PHE A 21 -7.33 -20.11 -11.37
CA PHE A 21 -7.47 -19.02 -12.29
C PHE A 21 -6.90 -19.51 -13.61
N ASP A 22 -7.76 -19.95 -14.52
CA ASP A 22 -7.45 -20.06 -15.93
C ASP A 22 -7.22 -18.63 -16.42
N ILE A 23 -5.98 -18.22 -16.42
CA ILE A 23 -5.53 -17.10 -17.25
C ILE A 23 -5.77 -17.61 -18.67
N PRO A 24 -6.60 -16.92 -19.51
CA PRO A 24 -6.85 -17.37 -20.86
C PRO A 24 -5.53 -17.58 -21.59
N GLU A 25 -5.34 -18.77 -22.14
CA GLU A 25 -4.20 -19.15 -22.96
C GLU A 25 -4.27 -18.53 -24.37
N GLU A 26 -4.56 -17.27 -24.52
CA GLU A 26 -4.44 -16.57 -25.80
C GLU A 26 -3.95 -15.15 -25.58
N ILE A 27 -2.63 -15.01 -25.34
CA ILE A 27 -1.90 -13.87 -25.88
C ILE A 27 -1.51 -14.30 -27.29
N VAL A 28 -2.39 -14.06 -28.26
CA VAL A 28 -2.04 -14.09 -29.67
C VAL A 28 -0.99 -13.01 -29.89
N GLU A 29 0.22 -13.43 -30.19
CA GLU A 29 1.25 -12.53 -30.73
C GLU A 29 0.66 -11.83 -31.94
N PRO A 30 0.78 -10.50 -32.10
CA PRO A 30 0.32 -9.84 -33.30
C PRO A 30 1.18 -10.33 -34.47
N GLU A 31 0.56 -11.01 -35.42
CA GLU A 31 1.16 -11.31 -36.71
C GLU A 31 1.68 -10.01 -37.33
N VAL A 32 2.96 -9.97 -37.59
CA VAL A 32 3.62 -8.89 -38.34
C VAL A 32 3.20 -9.04 -39.78
N HIS A 33 2.18 -8.29 -40.20
CA HIS A 33 1.89 -8.12 -41.63
C HIS A 33 2.91 -7.17 -42.25
N PRO A 34 3.66 -7.60 -43.28
CA PRO A 34 4.53 -6.72 -44.05
C PRO A 34 3.70 -5.92 -45.04
N GLY A 35 3.73 -4.61 -44.89
CA GLY A 35 3.30 -3.69 -45.98
C GLY A 35 2.15 -2.75 -45.65
N LEU A 36 2.46 -1.65 -44.97
CA LEU A 36 1.69 -0.41 -45.13
C LEU A 36 2.63 0.77 -45.33
N ASN A 37 2.45 1.40 -46.48
CA ASN A 37 3.19 2.54 -47.01
C ASN A 37 3.01 3.80 -46.14
N PRO A 38 4.09 4.57 -45.77
CA PRO A 38 3.99 5.69 -44.83
C PRO A 38 3.41 6.99 -45.39
N ASN A 39 2.80 7.02 -46.58
CA ASN A 39 2.38 8.24 -47.23
C ASN A 39 0.85 8.32 -47.46
N GLN A 40 0.04 8.12 -46.43
CA GLN A 40 -1.36 8.56 -46.42
C GLN A 40 -1.75 9.01 -45.02
N MET A 41 -1.37 10.25 -44.68
CA MET A 41 -2.02 11.02 -43.63
C MET A 41 -2.88 12.09 -44.33
N GLU A 42 -4.14 11.77 -44.53
CA GLU A 42 -5.14 12.77 -44.85
C GLU A 42 -5.53 13.57 -43.62
N ASP A 43 -5.58 14.88 -43.81
CA ASP A 43 -6.09 15.91 -42.92
C ASP A 43 -7.50 15.55 -42.40
N PHE A 44 -7.62 15.22 -41.12
CA PHE A 44 -8.89 15.33 -40.41
C PHE A 44 -8.83 16.54 -39.48
N GLY A 45 -9.33 17.66 -40.00
CA GLY A 45 -9.83 18.77 -39.21
C GLY A 45 -11.00 18.28 -38.36
N GLY A 46 -10.74 17.89 -37.13
CA GLY A 46 -11.71 17.49 -36.12
C GLY A 46 -11.89 18.61 -35.09
N SER A 47 -13.13 19.06 -35.02
CA SER A 47 -13.74 19.92 -34.04
C SER A 47 -13.15 19.73 -32.63
N ASN A 48 -12.85 20.85 -31.97
CA ASN A 48 -12.63 20.96 -30.52
C ASN A 48 -13.84 20.44 -29.74
N GLU A 49 -13.95 19.16 -29.52
CA GLU A 49 -14.63 18.62 -28.38
C GLU A 49 -13.61 18.57 -27.23
N SER A 50 -13.83 19.43 -26.24
CA SER A 50 -13.17 19.40 -24.95
C SER A 50 -13.38 18.01 -24.36
N LEU A 51 -12.35 17.16 -24.49
CA LEU A 51 -12.24 15.95 -23.69
C LEU A 51 -12.16 16.43 -22.25
N GLU A 52 -13.25 16.32 -21.53
CA GLU A 52 -13.21 16.36 -20.06
C GLU A 52 -12.13 15.37 -19.61
N PRO A 53 -11.24 15.76 -18.69
CA PRO A 53 -10.29 14.83 -18.13
C PRO A 53 -11.09 13.67 -17.55
N ASP A 54 -10.74 12.46 -17.97
CA ASP A 54 -11.32 11.21 -17.48
C ASP A 54 -11.50 11.33 -15.96
N GLY A 55 -12.75 11.28 -15.53
CA GLY A 55 -13.15 11.56 -14.19
C GLY A 55 -12.31 10.72 -13.21
N HIS A 56 -11.42 11.38 -12.50
CA HIS A 56 -11.11 10.97 -11.16
C HIS A 56 -12.46 10.89 -10.46
N HIS A 57 -12.99 9.69 -10.33
CA HIS A 57 -14.15 9.45 -9.50
C HIS A 57 -13.82 10.10 -8.16
N ASP A 58 -14.59 11.11 -7.81
CA ASP A 58 -14.49 11.85 -6.57
C ASP A 58 -14.74 10.88 -5.40
N ASP A 59 -13.68 10.14 -5.03
CA ASP A 59 -13.70 9.21 -3.90
C ASP A 59 -13.92 9.95 -2.58
N SER A 60 -13.83 11.29 -2.56
CA SER A 60 -14.11 12.09 -1.37
C SER A 60 -15.57 11.98 -0.90
N ALA A 61 -16.50 11.72 -1.82
CA ALA A 61 -17.89 11.41 -1.49
C ALA A 61 -18.07 10.02 -0.84
N LEU A 62 -17.07 9.12 -0.96
CA LEU A 62 -17.13 7.77 -0.42
C LEU A 62 -16.96 7.71 1.10
N TYR A 63 -16.32 8.71 1.71
CA TYR A 63 -16.07 8.74 3.15
C TYR A 63 -17.25 9.23 4.00
N GLU A 64 -18.17 9.98 3.41
CA GLU A 64 -19.32 10.47 4.16
C GLU A 64 -20.30 9.37 4.59
N ALA A 65 -20.22 8.18 4.02
CA ALA A 65 -21.30 7.20 4.08
C ALA A 65 -21.06 5.96 4.94
N SER A 66 -19.84 5.69 5.40
CA SER A 66 -19.55 4.38 6.02
C SER A 66 -19.63 4.32 7.54
N TYR A 67 -19.71 5.46 8.23
CA TYR A 67 -19.83 5.46 9.69
C TYR A 67 -21.30 5.61 10.12
N GLU A 68 -21.89 4.50 10.56
CA GLU A 68 -23.11 4.54 11.34
C GLU A 68 -22.75 4.73 12.81
N PRO A 69 -23.30 5.74 13.50
CA PRO A 69 -23.08 5.87 14.94
C PRO A 69 -23.57 4.58 15.63
N PRO A 70 -22.89 4.12 16.67
CA PRO A 70 -23.33 2.95 17.41
C PRO A 70 -24.75 3.21 17.94
N SER A 71 -25.66 2.29 17.65
CA SER A 71 -27.04 2.31 18.15
C SER A 71 -27.05 1.97 19.64
N GLY A 72 -26.73 2.94 20.48
CA GLY A 72 -26.70 2.75 21.93
C GLY A 72 -26.58 4.08 22.64
N GLY A 73 -27.64 4.46 23.36
CA GLY A 73 -27.76 5.73 24.08
C GLY A 73 -26.61 6.01 25.05
N GLY A 74 -26.15 7.22 24.95
CA GLY A 74 -25.46 8.05 25.91
C GLY A 74 -24.87 7.42 27.17
N ASN A 75 -23.63 6.97 27.06
CA ASN A 75 -22.67 7.09 28.15
C ASN A 75 -21.34 7.49 27.50
N SER A 76 -20.76 8.60 27.99
CA SER A 76 -19.41 9.02 27.61
C SER A 76 -18.44 7.90 27.98
N GLY A 77 -18.35 6.89 27.11
CA GLY A 77 -17.43 5.77 27.26
C GLY A 77 -16.01 6.34 27.20
N ASN A 78 -15.20 6.02 28.20
CA ASN A 78 -13.80 6.37 28.21
C ASN A 78 -13.18 5.85 26.91
N LEU A 79 -12.57 6.71 26.10
CA LEU A 79 -11.92 6.37 24.83
C LEU A 79 -10.99 5.15 24.95
N LEU A 80 -10.29 5.03 26.08
CA LEU A 80 -9.48 3.87 26.42
C LEU A 80 -10.32 2.57 26.39
N GLU A 81 -11.55 2.62 26.86
CA GLU A 81 -12.45 1.44 26.86
C GLU A 81 -12.80 1.02 25.43
N ILE A 82 -13.03 1.97 24.53
CA ILE A 82 -13.33 1.70 23.11
C ILE A 82 -12.14 0.98 22.45
N ILE A 83 -10.91 1.48 22.66
CA ILE A 83 -9.69 0.87 22.12
C ILE A 83 -9.50 -0.53 22.70
N ILE A 84 -9.63 -0.69 24.02
CA ILE A 84 -9.51 -1.98 24.70
C ILE A 84 -10.57 -2.96 24.17
N GLN A 85 -11.79 -2.50 23.94
CA GLN A 85 -12.85 -3.33 23.40
C GLN A 85 -12.54 -3.79 21.97
N LEU A 86 -12.02 -2.90 21.12
CA LEU A 86 -11.59 -3.23 19.76
C LEU A 86 -10.42 -4.22 19.79
N GLN A 87 -9.42 -4.01 20.64
CA GLN A 87 -8.32 -4.96 20.82
C GLN A 87 -8.82 -6.33 21.28
N ARG A 88 -9.76 -6.38 22.24
CA ARG A 88 -10.38 -7.64 22.68
C ARG A 88 -11.12 -8.36 21.55
N GLN A 89 -11.80 -7.61 20.70
CA GLN A 89 -12.47 -8.18 19.51
C GLN A 89 -11.48 -8.79 18.53
N LEU A 90 -10.36 -8.12 18.28
CA LEU A 90 -9.29 -8.61 17.41
C LEU A 90 -8.58 -9.84 18.01
N LEU A 91 -8.32 -9.82 19.31
CA LEU A 91 -7.65 -10.93 19.99
C LEU A 91 -8.52 -12.20 20.05
N LYS A 92 -9.86 -12.09 20.03
CA LYS A 92 -10.79 -13.23 20.14
C LYS A 92 -10.44 -14.20 21.29
N GLY A 93 -9.90 -13.66 22.39
CA GLY A 93 -9.48 -14.46 23.54
C GLY A 93 -8.14 -15.19 23.36
N TYR A 94 -7.34 -14.81 22.34
CA TYR A 94 -6.01 -15.36 22.15
C TYR A 94 -5.13 -15.12 23.39
N THR A 95 -4.45 -16.15 23.80
CA THR A 95 -3.39 -16.13 24.83
C THR A 95 -2.23 -16.96 24.33
N LEU A 96 -1.01 -16.55 24.69
CA LEU A 96 0.18 -17.32 24.32
C LEU A 96 0.07 -18.77 24.82
N PRO A 97 0.09 -19.77 23.94
CA PRO A 97 0.04 -21.17 24.33
C PRO A 97 1.31 -21.57 25.11
N PRO A 98 1.32 -22.72 25.81
CA PRO A 98 2.54 -23.24 26.42
C PRO A 98 3.67 -23.40 25.40
N CYS A 99 4.93 -23.19 25.86
CA CYS A 99 6.11 -23.35 25.00
C CYS A 99 6.15 -24.77 24.39
N PRO A 100 6.38 -24.89 23.08
CA PRO A 100 6.62 -26.20 22.46
C PRO A 100 7.81 -26.90 23.11
N THR A 101 7.66 -28.14 23.50
CA THR A 101 8.70 -28.93 24.19
C THR A 101 9.66 -29.64 23.25
N GLN A 102 9.31 -29.72 21.98
CA GLN A 102 10.10 -30.40 20.96
C GLN A 102 10.53 -29.43 19.87
N ALA A 103 11.79 -29.51 19.46
CA ALA A 103 12.26 -28.81 18.28
C ALA A 103 11.41 -29.17 17.05
N PRO A 104 11.31 -28.25 16.06
CA PRO A 104 10.63 -28.57 14.81
C PRO A 104 11.23 -29.86 14.20
N MET A 105 10.34 -30.71 13.72
CA MET A 105 10.76 -31.98 13.13
C MET A 105 11.61 -31.70 11.88
N GLN A 106 12.89 -32.11 11.94
CA GLN A 106 13.73 -32.05 10.76
C GLN A 106 13.25 -33.07 9.74
N HIS A 107 12.66 -32.58 8.67
CA HIS A 107 12.22 -33.43 7.57
C HIS A 107 13.42 -33.76 6.68
N THR A 108 13.78 -35.06 6.57
CA THR A 108 14.81 -35.49 5.62
C THR A 108 14.18 -35.50 4.23
N HIS A 109 14.53 -34.51 3.42
CA HIS A 109 14.03 -34.39 2.06
C HIS A 109 14.67 -35.43 1.13
N SER A 110 13.83 -36.07 0.33
CA SER A 110 14.31 -36.90 -0.78
C SER A 110 14.93 -36.03 -1.88
N GLN A 111 15.79 -36.63 -2.70
CA GLN A 111 16.40 -35.95 -3.84
C GLN A 111 15.33 -35.35 -4.80
N THR A 112 14.25 -36.09 -5.00
CA THR A 112 13.08 -35.62 -5.76
C THR A 112 12.48 -34.35 -5.17
N GLU A 113 12.29 -34.27 -3.86
CA GLU A 113 11.73 -33.08 -3.19
C GLU A 113 12.69 -31.89 -3.31
N ILE A 114 13.99 -32.10 -3.04
CA ILE A 114 15.00 -31.05 -3.12
C ILE A 114 15.06 -30.45 -4.52
N LEU A 115 15.21 -31.28 -5.55
CA LEU A 115 15.31 -30.80 -6.93
C LEU A 115 14.01 -30.18 -7.41
N SER A 116 12.87 -30.73 -7.01
CA SER A 116 11.56 -30.17 -7.37
C SER A 116 11.32 -28.79 -6.72
N LEU A 117 11.73 -28.58 -5.48
CA LEU A 117 11.62 -27.28 -4.80
C LEU A 117 12.58 -26.25 -5.41
N LYS A 118 13.82 -26.64 -5.72
CA LYS A 118 14.78 -25.77 -6.43
C LYS A 118 14.25 -25.37 -7.82
N HIS A 119 13.68 -26.31 -8.54
CA HIS A 119 13.07 -26.03 -9.83
C HIS A 119 11.85 -25.11 -9.71
N TYR A 120 11.01 -25.35 -8.70
CA TYR A 120 9.84 -24.50 -8.41
C TYR A 120 10.25 -23.06 -8.07
N LEU A 121 11.29 -22.89 -7.25
CA LEU A 121 11.84 -21.57 -6.89
C LEU A 121 12.35 -20.84 -8.15
N ALA A 122 13.22 -21.45 -8.93
CA ALA A 122 13.77 -20.88 -10.17
C ALA A 122 12.66 -20.53 -11.18
N TRP A 123 11.63 -21.37 -11.28
CA TRP A 123 10.47 -21.09 -12.13
C TRP A 123 9.68 -19.87 -11.62
N THR A 124 9.47 -19.73 -10.31
CA THR A 124 8.78 -18.59 -9.70
C THR A 124 9.56 -17.30 -9.93
N GLU A 125 10.87 -17.30 -9.69
CA GLU A 125 11.75 -16.14 -9.87
C GLU A 125 11.82 -15.67 -11.32
N SER A 126 11.73 -16.61 -12.28
CA SER A 126 11.75 -16.32 -13.71
C SER A 126 10.39 -15.92 -14.30
N ASN A 127 9.33 -15.85 -13.51
CA ASN A 127 7.95 -15.65 -13.98
C ASN A 127 7.55 -16.61 -15.10
N GLY A 128 7.98 -17.86 -14.98
CA GLY A 128 7.79 -18.88 -16.01
C GLY A 128 6.34 -19.31 -16.17
N THR A 129 5.93 -19.66 -17.39
CA THR A 129 4.62 -20.27 -17.66
C THR A 129 4.57 -21.74 -17.20
N VAL A 130 3.37 -22.29 -17.00
CA VAL A 130 3.19 -23.74 -16.68
C VAL A 130 3.85 -24.63 -17.76
N LYS A 131 3.77 -24.23 -19.03
CA LYS A 131 4.41 -24.93 -20.14
C LYS A 131 5.94 -24.98 -19.98
N VAL A 132 6.55 -23.86 -19.58
CA VAL A 132 8.01 -23.78 -19.32
C VAL A 132 8.36 -24.66 -18.12
N TYR A 133 7.58 -24.63 -17.03
CA TYR A 133 7.80 -25.52 -15.88
C TYR A 133 7.87 -26.99 -16.31
N ASN A 134 6.87 -27.44 -17.06
CA ASN A 134 6.79 -28.85 -17.48
C ASN A 134 7.95 -29.24 -18.43
N ALA A 135 8.32 -28.35 -19.36
CA ALA A 135 9.44 -28.61 -20.28
C ALA A 135 10.78 -28.72 -19.53
N HIS A 136 11.05 -27.79 -18.62
CA HIS A 136 12.27 -27.83 -17.79
C HIS A 136 12.28 -29.03 -16.83
N ALA A 137 11.11 -29.38 -16.23
CA ALA A 137 10.99 -30.56 -15.39
C ALA A 137 11.38 -31.85 -16.14
N GLN A 138 11.00 -31.95 -17.42
CA GLN A 138 11.38 -33.08 -18.26
C GLN A 138 12.90 -33.12 -18.49
N VAL A 139 13.50 -31.99 -18.91
CA VAL A 139 14.96 -31.88 -19.13
C VAL A 139 15.74 -32.23 -17.87
N LEU A 140 15.31 -31.70 -16.71
CA LEU A 140 15.94 -31.99 -15.42
C LEU A 140 15.84 -33.49 -15.08
N THR A 141 14.67 -34.10 -15.32
CA THR A 141 14.46 -35.53 -15.06
C THR A 141 15.40 -36.38 -15.94
N GLU A 142 15.55 -36.04 -17.22
CA GLU A 142 16.44 -36.74 -18.14
C GLU A 142 17.94 -36.57 -17.75
N ALA A 143 18.32 -35.34 -17.36
CA ALA A 143 19.72 -35.04 -17.01
C ALA A 143 20.14 -35.62 -15.65
N THR A 144 19.27 -35.65 -14.67
CA THR A 144 19.59 -36.04 -13.28
C THR A 144 19.16 -37.46 -12.94
N GLN A 145 18.35 -38.08 -13.79
CA GLN A 145 17.66 -39.35 -13.54
C GLN A 145 16.78 -39.32 -12.27
N VAL A 146 16.39 -38.12 -11.82
CA VAL A 146 15.51 -37.90 -10.65
C VAL A 146 14.18 -37.31 -11.12
N ALA A 147 13.08 -37.95 -10.75
CA ALA A 147 11.76 -37.49 -11.13
C ALA A 147 11.46 -36.11 -10.48
N ILE A 148 11.10 -35.13 -11.29
CA ILE A 148 10.64 -33.82 -10.82
C ILE A 148 9.15 -33.84 -10.62
N LEU A 149 8.68 -33.31 -9.48
CA LEU A 149 7.27 -33.24 -9.16
C LEU A 149 6.53 -32.30 -10.12
N SER A 150 5.29 -32.61 -10.44
CA SER A 150 4.42 -31.67 -11.16
C SER A 150 4.29 -30.37 -10.37
N LEU A 151 4.01 -29.24 -11.04
CA LEU A 151 3.84 -27.93 -10.41
C LEU A 151 2.85 -27.95 -9.25
N TYR A 152 1.74 -28.68 -9.41
CA TYR A 152 0.75 -28.88 -8.34
C TYR A 152 1.37 -29.58 -7.10
N LYS A 153 2.09 -30.66 -7.30
CA LYS A 153 2.73 -31.41 -6.20
C LYS A 153 3.84 -30.59 -5.54
N ALA A 154 4.62 -29.84 -6.33
CA ALA A 154 5.67 -28.96 -5.82
C ALA A 154 5.07 -27.83 -4.95
N ARG A 155 4.00 -27.19 -5.40
CA ARG A 155 3.25 -26.20 -4.60
C ARG A 155 2.70 -26.79 -3.31
N LYS A 156 2.07 -27.96 -3.37
CA LYS A 156 1.56 -28.65 -2.19
C LYS A 156 2.67 -29.01 -1.20
N LEU A 157 3.83 -29.43 -1.71
CA LEU A 157 5.00 -29.70 -0.88
C LEU A 157 5.50 -28.40 -0.21
N ALA A 158 5.67 -27.31 -0.97
CA ALA A 158 6.07 -26.02 -0.43
C ALA A 158 5.11 -25.55 0.67
N THR A 159 3.79 -25.59 0.43
CA THR A 159 2.77 -25.27 1.43
C THR A 159 2.88 -26.14 2.69
N LYS A 160 3.13 -27.44 2.53
CA LYS A 160 3.31 -28.36 3.66
C LYS A 160 4.53 -28.02 4.51
N LEU A 161 5.63 -27.65 3.86
CA LEU A 161 6.90 -27.37 4.53
C LEU A 161 6.90 -26.01 5.22
N THR A 162 6.34 -25.00 4.58
CA THR A 162 6.30 -23.64 5.12
C THR A 162 5.15 -23.42 6.11
N GLY A 163 4.13 -24.25 6.07
CA GLY A 163 2.90 -24.03 6.82
C GLY A 163 2.03 -22.87 6.30
N ILE A 164 2.52 -22.12 5.29
CA ILE A 164 1.83 -20.97 4.73
C ILE A 164 0.65 -21.43 3.88
N LYS A 165 -0.55 -21.09 4.30
CA LYS A 165 -1.79 -21.43 3.59
C LYS A 165 -2.62 -20.17 3.38
N PRO A 166 -3.04 -19.91 2.13
CA PRO A 166 -3.98 -18.83 1.86
C PRO A 166 -5.33 -19.09 2.53
N CYS A 167 -5.94 -18.06 3.07
CA CYS A 167 -7.28 -18.06 3.61
C CYS A 167 -8.21 -17.33 2.65
N PHE A 168 -9.38 -17.91 2.37
CA PHE A 168 -10.42 -17.25 1.59
C PHE A 168 -11.42 -16.60 2.53
N VAL A 169 -11.63 -15.30 2.34
CA VAL A 169 -12.52 -14.51 3.19
C VAL A 169 -13.69 -14.02 2.36
N ASP A 170 -14.90 -14.26 2.81
CA ASP A 170 -16.12 -13.91 2.08
C ASP A 170 -16.29 -12.41 1.94
N MET A 171 -16.58 -11.93 0.73
CA MET A 171 -16.72 -10.50 0.42
C MET A 171 -17.96 -10.19 -0.41
N CYS A 172 -18.36 -8.92 -0.38
CA CYS A 172 -19.39 -8.41 -1.28
C CYS A 172 -18.91 -8.44 -2.74
N PRO A 173 -19.71 -8.96 -3.70
CA PRO A 173 -19.35 -8.98 -5.11
C PRO A 173 -19.07 -7.61 -5.75
N LYS A 174 -19.53 -6.52 -5.11
CA LYS A 174 -19.27 -5.13 -5.52
C LYS A 174 -18.09 -4.49 -4.78
N SER A 175 -17.26 -5.27 -4.11
CA SER A 175 -16.09 -4.80 -3.34
C SER A 175 -16.43 -3.79 -2.22
N CYS A 176 -17.67 -3.79 -1.73
CA CYS A 176 -18.08 -2.83 -0.70
C CYS A 176 -17.46 -3.14 0.66
N MET A 177 -17.45 -4.42 1.07
CA MET A 177 -16.98 -4.87 2.37
C MET A 177 -16.70 -6.38 2.37
N VAL A 178 -15.99 -6.83 3.39
CA VAL A 178 -15.76 -8.24 3.71
C VAL A 178 -16.63 -8.62 4.91
N PHE A 179 -17.10 -9.88 4.93
CA PHE A 179 -17.93 -10.41 6.01
C PHE A 179 -17.07 -10.93 7.17
N THR A 180 -16.36 -10.00 7.85
CA THR A 180 -15.46 -10.28 9.00
C THR A 180 -15.92 -9.52 10.24
N GLY A 181 -15.39 -9.85 11.40
CA GLY A 181 -15.69 -9.18 12.66
C GLY A 181 -17.20 -9.06 12.90
N LYS A 182 -17.69 -7.85 13.11
CA LYS A 182 -19.12 -7.56 13.34
C LYS A 182 -20.03 -7.89 12.14
N PHE A 183 -19.46 -8.08 10.96
CA PHE A 183 -20.23 -8.37 9.73
C PHE A 183 -20.31 -9.86 9.41
N GLN A 184 -19.62 -10.73 10.15
CA GLN A 184 -19.48 -12.16 9.85
C GLN A 184 -20.81 -12.91 9.71
N SER A 185 -21.83 -12.53 10.49
CA SER A 185 -23.15 -13.17 10.49
C SER A 185 -24.15 -12.58 9.50
N GLN A 186 -23.76 -11.56 8.74
CA GLN A 186 -24.69 -10.90 7.83
C GLN A 186 -24.93 -11.73 6.57
N SER A 187 -26.19 -11.83 6.16
CA SER A 187 -26.61 -12.50 4.93
C SER A 187 -26.60 -11.61 3.68
N THR A 188 -26.50 -10.30 3.88
CA THR A 188 -26.46 -9.28 2.82
C THR A 188 -25.46 -8.17 3.17
N CYS A 189 -24.94 -7.50 2.15
CA CYS A 189 -24.05 -6.37 2.31
C CYS A 189 -24.77 -5.16 2.92
N SER A 190 -24.35 -4.72 4.09
CA SER A 190 -24.92 -3.56 4.81
C SER A 190 -24.24 -2.23 4.45
N TYR A 191 -23.21 -2.25 3.60
CA TYR A 191 -22.51 -1.02 3.19
C TYR A 191 -23.47 -0.03 2.52
N SER A 192 -23.43 1.22 2.97
CA SER A 192 -24.25 2.30 2.42
C SER A 192 -23.37 3.32 1.71
N HIS A 193 -23.75 3.69 0.50
CA HIS A 193 -23.14 4.76 -0.27
C HIS A 193 -24.22 5.74 -0.75
N ASN A 194 -24.03 7.03 -0.50
CA ASN A 194 -25.01 8.08 -0.83
C ASN A 194 -26.46 7.76 -0.36
N GLY A 195 -26.59 7.22 0.83
CA GLY A 195 -27.89 6.84 1.42
C GLY A 195 -28.54 5.59 0.84
N LYS A 196 -27.87 4.89 -0.10
CA LYS A 196 -28.35 3.63 -0.67
C LYS A 196 -27.54 2.48 -0.09
N VAL A 197 -28.20 1.53 0.58
CA VAL A 197 -27.59 0.29 1.05
C VAL A 197 -27.38 -0.65 -0.12
N CYS A 198 -26.22 -1.31 -0.16
CA CYS A 198 -25.85 -2.22 -1.25
C CYS A 198 -26.79 -3.41 -1.38
N ASN A 199 -27.13 -4.07 -0.27
CA ASN A 199 -28.03 -5.24 -0.17
C ASN A 199 -27.65 -6.44 -1.07
N GLU A 200 -26.42 -6.52 -1.60
CA GLU A 200 -25.98 -7.71 -2.32
C GLU A 200 -25.97 -8.92 -1.40
N PRO A 201 -26.55 -10.07 -1.83
CA PRO A 201 -26.52 -11.29 -1.02
C PRO A 201 -25.10 -11.79 -0.80
N HIS A 202 -24.82 -12.27 0.42
CA HIS A 202 -23.54 -12.87 0.80
C HIS A 202 -23.33 -14.21 0.05
N TYR A 203 -24.37 -15.06 0.02
CA TYR A 203 -24.27 -16.42 -0.51
C TYR A 203 -24.93 -16.56 -1.88
N GLN A 204 -24.47 -17.58 -2.63
CA GLN A 204 -25.11 -18.01 -3.86
C GLN A 204 -26.49 -18.61 -3.56
N PRO A 205 -27.48 -18.49 -4.48
CA PRO A 205 -28.76 -19.18 -4.34
C PRO A 205 -28.51 -20.69 -4.23
N ASN A 206 -29.06 -21.32 -3.20
CA ASN A 206 -28.98 -22.78 -3.06
C ASN A 206 -29.88 -23.46 -4.10
N HIS A 207 -29.29 -24.15 -5.06
CA HIS A 207 -29.96 -24.98 -6.05
C HIS A 207 -29.94 -26.46 -5.67
N GLY A 208 -30.19 -26.82 -4.40
CA GLY A 208 -30.21 -28.24 -4.00
C GLY A 208 -30.14 -28.43 -2.50
N SER A 209 -30.10 -29.69 -2.10
CA SER A 209 -30.17 -30.23 -0.74
C SER A 209 -29.59 -29.36 0.37
N SER A 210 -30.36 -29.18 1.43
CA SER A 210 -30.04 -28.42 2.66
C SER A 210 -28.80 -28.88 3.46
N ARG A 211 -28.02 -29.82 2.93
CA ARG A 211 -26.84 -30.40 3.59
C ARG A 211 -25.50 -29.79 3.16
N VAL A 212 -25.51 -28.95 2.15
CA VAL A 212 -24.26 -28.31 1.66
C VAL A 212 -24.13 -26.91 2.29
N ALA A 213 -22.97 -26.61 2.86
CA ALA A 213 -22.68 -25.29 3.40
C ALA A 213 -22.89 -24.20 2.33
N PRO A 214 -23.48 -23.05 2.67
CA PRO A 214 -23.72 -21.98 1.72
C PRO A 214 -22.38 -21.49 1.14
N LYS A 215 -22.31 -21.37 -0.19
CA LYS A 215 -21.13 -20.90 -0.90
C LYS A 215 -21.19 -19.38 -1.05
N ALA A 216 -20.13 -18.66 -0.66
CA ALA A 216 -20.02 -17.24 -0.88
C ALA A 216 -20.09 -16.87 -2.37
N ARG A 217 -20.62 -15.70 -2.69
CA ARG A 217 -20.68 -15.17 -4.07
C ARG A 217 -19.34 -14.64 -4.55
N ALA A 218 -18.54 -14.09 -3.65
CA ALA A 218 -17.18 -13.63 -3.91
C ALA A 218 -16.31 -13.85 -2.67
N THR A 219 -15.02 -14.04 -2.90
CA THR A 219 -14.03 -14.20 -1.83
C THR A 219 -12.80 -13.35 -2.13
N MET A 220 -12.16 -12.87 -1.09
CA MET A 220 -10.84 -12.26 -1.10
C MET A 220 -9.80 -13.28 -0.61
N LEU A 221 -8.62 -13.25 -1.19
CA LEU A 221 -7.49 -14.03 -0.72
C LEU A 221 -6.77 -13.25 0.40
N TYR A 222 -6.60 -13.89 1.54
CA TYR A 222 -5.76 -13.42 2.63
C TYR A 222 -4.60 -14.39 2.84
N MET A 223 -3.37 -13.87 2.88
CA MET A 223 -2.17 -14.63 3.15
C MET A 223 -1.64 -14.27 4.54
N PRO A 224 -1.69 -15.18 5.52
CA PRO A 224 -1.19 -14.91 6.86
C PRO A 224 0.28 -14.51 6.85
N ILE A 225 0.63 -13.44 7.57
CA ILE A 225 2.00 -12.88 7.56
C ILE A 225 2.90 -13.54 8.60
N MET A 226 2.37 -13.93 9.75
CA MET A 226 3.20 -14.47 10.83
C MET A 226 3.91 -15.77 10.47
N PRO A 227 3.31 -16.75 9.77
CA PRO A 227 4.05 -17.90 9.28
C PRO A 227 5.19 -17.54 8.32
N MET A 228 5.06 -16.45 7.54
CA MET A 228 6.14 -15.97 6.67
C MET A 228 7.28 -15.38 7.50
N ILE A 229 6.96 -14.54 8.49
CA ILE A 229 7.96 -13.95 9.40
C ILE A 229 8.67 -15.07 10.19
N GLN A 230 7.92 -16.05 10.70
CA GLN A 230 8.51 -17.20 11.39
C GLN A 230 9.47 -18.01 10.50
N ALA A 231 9.22 -18.05 9.18
CA ALA A 231 10.10 -18.73 8.24
C ALA A 231 11.49 -18.05 8.13
N TYR A 232 11.58 -16.73 8.29
CA TYR A 232 12.87 -16.02 8.35
C TYR A 232 13.71 -16.50 9.53
N TYR A 233 13.11 -16.70 10.70
CA TYR A 233 13.83 -17.20 11.88
C TYR A 233 14.15 -18.71 11.81
N ALA A 234 13.43 -19.47 11.00
CA ALA A 234 13.69 -20.89 10.79
C ALA A 234 14.95 -21.19 9.94
N ASN A 235 15.59 -20.18 9.35
CA ASN A 235 16.82 -20.26 8.61
C ASN A 235 17.90 -19.41 9.29
N LYS A 236 19.13 -19.93 9.43
CA LYS A 236 20.23 -19.25 10.15
C LYS A 236 20.62 -17.93 9.53
N ASP A 237 20.71 -17.88 8.21
CA ASP A 237 21.18 -16.69 7.50
C ASP A 237 20.15 -15.56 7.64
N THR A 238 18.89 -15.84 7.33
CA THR A 238 17.82 -14.84 7.44
C THR A 238 17.46 -14.49 8.87
N SER A 239 17.60 -15.42 9.84
CA SER A 239 17.43 -15.10 11.27
C SER A 239 18.46 -14.08 11.75
N HIS A 240 19.70 -14.17 11.27
CA HIS A 240 20.72 -13.18 11.58
C HIS A 240 20.38 -11.81 10.99
N GLU A 241 19.93 -11.78 9.73
CA GLU A 241 19.52 -10.54 9.05
C GLU A 241 18.34 -9.86 9.78
N MET A 242 17.40 -10.63 10.33
CA MET A 242 16.25 -10.13 11.10
C MET A 242 16.61 -9.41 12.39
N CYS A 243 17.86 -9.48 12.86
CA CYS A 243 18.35 -8.73 14.02
C CYS A 243 19.04 -7.41 13.66
N HIS A 244 19.08 -7.01 12.38
CA HIS A 244 19.75 -5.79 11.93
C HIS A 244 19.21 -4.54 12.66
N HIS A 245 17.89 -4.41 12.78
CA HIS A 245 17.28 -3.24 13.43
C HIS A 245 17.71 -3.08 14.90
N ASP A 246 17.85 -4.17 15.64
CA ASP A 246 18.29 -4.17 17.04
C ASP A 246 19.76 -3.77 17.16
N HIS A 247 20.62 -4.29 16.28
CA HIS A 247 22.02 -3.90 16.24
C HIS A 247 22.18 -2.40 15.98
N CYS A 248 21.48 -1.86 14.96
CA CYS A 248 21.52 -0.43 14.64
C CYS A 248 20.95 0.43 15.76
N LEU A 249 19.87 -0.01 16.41
CA LEU A 249 19.29 0.70 17.56
C LEU A 249 20.31 0.79 18.71
N LYS A 250 20.92 -0.32 19.08
CA LYS A 250 21.91 -0.37 20.18
C LYS A 250 23.12 0.52 19.89
N GLN A 251 23.69 0.43 18.69
CA GLN A 251 24.77 1.31 18.26
C GLN A 251 24.37 2.79 18.32
N THR A 252 23.14 3.10 17.90
CA THR A 252 22.61 4.47 17.97
C THR A 252 22.49 4.97 19.39
N LEU A 253 21.96 4.16 20.31
CA LEU A 253 21.81 4.52 21.72
C LEU A 253 23.16 4.71 22.40
N GLU A 254 24.15 3.86 22.09
CA GLU A 254 25.53 4.00 22.60
C GLU A 254 26.15 5.32 22.12
N ALA A 255 26.07 5.63 20.83
CA ALA A 255 26.59 6.89 20.26
C ALA A 255 25.92 8.13 20.88
N LEU A 256 24.59 8.08 21.08
CA LEU A 256 23.85 9.18 21.74
C LEU A 256 24.28 9.35 23.20
N ALA A 257 24.54 8.26 23.93
CA ALA A 257 25.01 8.32 25.30
C ALA A 257 26.43 8.91 25.41
N GLU A 258 27.26 8.72 24.41
CA GLU A 258 28.60 9.31 24.30
C GLU A 258 28.58 10.77 23.81
N GLY A 259 27.40 11.30 23.45
CA GLY A 259 27.23 12.65 22.91
C GLY A 259 27.68 12.80 21.44
N ALA A 260 27.81 11.68 20.73
CA ALA A 260 28.16 11.69 19.32
C ALA A 260 26.96 12.08 18.45
N GLY A 261 27.22 12.75 17.34
CA GLY A 261 26.19 12.99 16.31
C GLY A 261 25.82 11.68 15.62
N VAL A 262 24.53 11.35 15.61
CA VAL A 262 24.01 10.15 14.94
C VAL A 262 23.35 10.53 13.63
N LYS A 263 23.80 9.91 12.53
CA LYS A 263 23.18 10.03 11.23
C LYS A 263 21.98 9.07 11.15
N LYS A 264 20.78 9.62 11.08
CA LYS A 264 19.54 8.84 10.95
C LYS A 264 19.25 8.59 9.48
N SER A 265 19.25 7.34 9.05
CA SER A 265 19.11 6.96 7.63
C SER A 265 18.05 5.89 7.37
N GLU A 266 17.55 5.24 8.42
CA GLU A 266 16.59 4.14 8.32
C GLU A 266 15.71 4.05 9.57
N PHE A 267 14.69 3.17 9.52
CA PHE A 267 13.81 2.96 10.67
C PHE A 267 14.59 2.55 11.92
N ALA A 268 15.58 1.68 11.77
CA ALA A 268 16.34 1.11 12.87
C ALA A 268 17.03 2.17 13.78
N ASN A 269 17.47 3.29 13.20
CA ASN A 269 18.11 4.39 13.92
C ASN A 269 17.24 5.66 14.01
N SER A 270 15.95 5.54 13.74
CA SER A 270 14.99 6.66 13.76
C SER A 270 14.56 7.04 15.18
N ASP A 271 14.13 8.30 15.35
CA ASP A 271 13.50 8.76 16.60
C ASP A 271 12.26 7.96 16.97
N ASN A 272 11.50 7.49 15.99
CA ASN A 272 10.33 6.65 16.24
C ASN A 272 10.72 5.32 16.87
N HIS A 273 11.75 4.65 16.36
CA HIS A 273 12.21 3.37 16.94
C HIS A 273 12.80 3.56 18.33
N ILE A 274 13.61 4.61 18.54
CA ILE A 274 14.12 4.98 19.85
C ILE A 274 12.96 5.23 20.83
N HIS A 275 11.94 5.98 20.40
CA HIS A 275 10.74 6.23 21.22
C HIS A 275 10.00 4.93 21.57
N HIS A 276 9.81 4.04 20.59
CA HIS A 276 9.16 2.74 20.82
C HIS A 276 9.91 1.91 21.85
N TYR A 277 11.23 1.88 21.76
CA TYR A 277 12.09 1.14 22.70
C TYR A 277 12.13 1.80 24.07
N GLU A 278 12.51 3.08 24.15
CA GLU A 278 12.76 3.75 25.43
C GLU A 278 11.48 4.13 26.20
N LYS A 279 10.45 4.61 25.48
CA LYS A 279 9.23 5.16 26.11
C LYS A 279 8.10 4.14 26.16
N LEU A 280 7.89 3.40 25.08
CA LEU A 280 6.81 2.42 25.02
C LEU A 280 7.23 1.04 25.54
N LYS A 281 8.54 0.82 25.77
CA LYS A 281 9.10 -0.46 26.24
C LYS A 281 8.71 -1.63 25.34
N LEU A 282 8.74 -1.40 24.03
CA LEU A 282 8.58 -2.40 22.99
C LEU A 282 9.96 -2.81 22.48
N PHE A 283 10.04 -3.92 21.75
CA PHE A 283 11.30 -4.46 21.21
C PHE A 283 12.32 -4.85 22.29
N ASP A 284 11.84 -5.43 23.39
CA ASP A 284 12.69 -5.94 24.49
C ASP A 284 13.57 -7.11 24.04
N ASP A 285 13.06 -7.98 23.14
CA ASP A 285 13.85 -8.99 22.43
C ASP A 285 14.30 -8.42 21.08
N GLY A 286 15.59 -8.50 20.78
CA GLY A 286 16.15 -8.00 19.51
C GLY A 286 15.60 -8.70 18.27
N ARG A 287 14.79 -9.75 18.45
CA ARG A 287 14.07 -10.48 17.40
C ARG A 287 12.63 -10.02 17.23
N ASP A 288 12.12 -9.11 18.08
CA ASP A 288 10.79 -8.54 17.90
C ASP A 288 10.69 -7.86 16.52
N THR A 289 9.56 -8.00 15.85
CA THR A 289 9.45 -7.58 14.45
C THR A 289 8.78 -6.23 14.29
N ALA A 290 9.46 -5.32 13.61
CA ALA A 290 8.94 -4.03 13.17
C ALA A 290 8.37 -4.13 11.75
N ILE A 291 7.10 -3.76 11.58
CA ILE A 291 6.36 -3.90 10.32
C ILE A 291 5.89 -2.54 9.84
N SER A 292 6.03 -2.27 8.54
CA SER A 292 5.32 -1.19 7.85
C SER A 292 4.30 -1.78 6.88
N LEU A 293 3.13 -1.17 6.81
CA LEU A 293 2.09 -1.50 5.84
C LEU A 293 2.06 -0.45 4.74
N SER A 294 2.07 -0.86 3.48
CA SER A 294 1.83 0.00 2.34
C SER A 294 0.54 -0.40 1.62
N SER A 295 -0.21 0.57 1.13
CA SER A 295 -1.46 0.33 0.40
C SER A 295 -1.52 1.18 -0.84
N ASP A 296 -1.82 0.54 -1.97
CA ASP A 296 -1.97 1.20 -3.26
C ASP A 296 -3.06 0.56 -4.10
N GLY A 297 -3.70 1.37 -4.94
CA GLY A 297 -4.69 0.95 -5.92
C GLY A 297 -4.05 0.71 -7.29
N ALA A 298 -4.09 -0.52 -7.79
CA ALA A 298 -3.55 -0.88 -9.09
C ALA A 298 -4.65 -1.20 -10.11
N GLN A 299 -4.51 -0.69 -11.32
CA GLN A 299 -5.37 -1.07 -12.44
C GLN A 299 -4.68 -2.14 -13.28
N LEU A 300 -5.15 -3.39 -13.20
CA LEU A 300 -4.49 -4.53 -13.84
C LEU A 300 -4.73 -4.63 -15.35
N THR A 301 -5.80 -4.05 -15.89
CA THR A 301 -6.12 -4.13 -17.33
C THR A 301 -6.54 -2.79 -17.88
N MET A 302 -6.03 -2.45 -19.08
CA MET A 302 -6.32 -1.18 -19.76
C MET A 302 -7.75 -1.09 -20.33
N LYS A 303 -8.46 -2.21 -20.48
CA LYS A 303 -9.74 -2.27 -21.20
C LYS A 303 -10.98 -2.48 -20.33
N LYS A 304 -10.83 -2.69 -19.03
CA LYS A 304 -11.95 -2.93 -18.10
C LYS A 304 -11.65 -2.23 -16.77
N GLN A 305 -12.69 -1.83 -16.06
CA GLN A 305 -12.59 -1.44 -14.66
C GLN A 305 -12.14 -2.68 -13.84
N SER A 306 -10.84 -2.85 -13.72
CA SER A 306 -10.20 -3.94 -12.96
C SER A 306 -9.32 -3.32 -11.89
N ASN A 307 -9.95 -2.53 -11.02
CA ASN A 307 -9.25 -1.96 -9.89
C ASN A 307 -8.94 -3.10 -8.90
N MET A 308 -7.70 -3.19 -8.50
CA MET A 308 -7.27 -4.05 -7.41
C MET A 308 -6.58 -3.16 -6.37
N TRP A 309 -6.87 -3.38 -5.11
CA TRP A 309 -6.11 -2.76 -4.02
C TRP A 309 -5.16 -3.79 -3.44
N LEU A 310 -3.88 -3.42 -3.40
CA LEU A 310 -2.82 -4.25 -2.85
C LEU A 310 -2.40 -3.70 -1.49
N LEU A 311 -2.18 -4.59 -0.56
CA LEU A 311 -1.48 -4.27 0.66
C LEU A 311 -0.15 -5.01 0.67
N ILE A 312 0.91 -4.30 1.05
CA ILE A 312 2.27 -4.79 1.10
C ILE A 312 2.80 -4.58 2.51
N VAL A 313 3.41 -5.60 3.06
CA VAL A 313 4.10 -5.53 4.35
C VAL A 313 5.60 -5.52 4.11
N VAL A 314 6.28 -4.53 4.68
CA VAL A 314 7.73 -4.38 4.67
C VAL A 314 8.26 -4.68 6.07
N LEU A 315 9.29 -5.52 6.16
CA LEU A 315 9.94 -5.89 7.41
C LEU A 315 11.13 -4.96 7.68
N PHE A 316 10.98 -4.06 8.63
CA PHE A 316 12.05 -3.12 9.04
C PHE A 316 13.17 -3.76 9.86
N ASN A 317 13.04 -5.05 10.16
CA ASN A 317 14.09 -5.86 10.77
C ASN A 317 15.29 -6.06 9.84
N LEU A 318 15.00 -6.15 8.53
CA LEU A 318 15.99 -6.43 7.51
C LEU A 318 16.80 -5.17 7.14
N PRO A 319 18.07 -5.32 6.72
CA PRO A 319 18.84 -4.21 6.16
C PRO A 319 18.11 -3.53 4.98
N PRO A 320 18.30 -2.21 4.80
CA PRO A 320 17.63 -1.45 3.74
C PRO A 320 17.86 -2.01 2.33
N GLU A 321 19.02 -2.62 2.08
CA GLU A 321 19.37 -3.23 0.80
C GLU A 321 18.54 -4.49 0.50
N ILE A 322 17.87 -5.04 1.51
CA ILE A 322 17.04 -6.25 1.41
C ILE A 322 15.57 -5.90 1.55
N CYS A 323 15.19 -5.15 2.60
CA CYS A 323 13.80 -4.97 3.01
C CYS A 323 12.90 -4.28 1.97
N TYR A 324 13.48 -3.56 1.00
CA TYR A 324 12.75 -2.90 -0.09
C TYR A 324 12.82 -3.65 -1.43
N LYS A 325 13.31 -4.89 -1.42
CA LYS A 325 13.28 -5.71 -2.65
C LYS A 325 11.96 -6.45 -2.75
N SER A 326 11.37 -6.43 -3.92
CA SER A 326 10.06 -7.07 -4.17
C SER A 326 10.00 -8.57 -3.85
N LYS A 327 11.15 -9.24 -3.81
CA LYS A 327 11.24 -10.66 -3.40
C LYS A 327 11.04 -10.85 -1.89
N ASP A 328 11.32 -9.81 -1.10
CA ASP A 328 11.23 -9.81 0.36
C ASP A 328 9.95 -9.11 0.85
N ASP A 329 9.17 -8.51 -0.07
CA ASP A 329 7.86 -7.95 0.22
C ASP A 329 6.85 -9.05 0.53
N ILE A 330 6.07 -8.86 1.59
CA ILE A 330 4.98 -9.76 1.95
C ILE A 330 3.65 -9.15 1.47
N PHE A 331 2.91 -9.90 0.67
CA PHE A 331 1.59 -9.50 0.17
C PHE A 331 0.48 -10.17 0.97
N PRO A 332 0.00 -9.57 2.07
CA PRO A 332 -1.00 -10.20 2.91
C PRO A 332 -2.36 -10.30 2.23
N LEU A 333 -2.71 -9.32 1.42
CA LEU A 333 -4.00 -9.35 0.73
C LEU A 333 -4.00 -8.52 -0.55
N ALA A 334 -4.86 -8.96 -1.47
CA ALA A 334 -5.23 -8.26 -2.67
C ALA A 334 -6.75 -8.16 -2.72
N ILE A 335 -7.29 -6.96 -2.70
CA ILE A 335 -8.73 -6.71 -2.73
C ILE A 335 -9.17 -6.62 -4.18
N PRO A 336 -9.94 -7.59 -4.70
CA PRO A 336 -10.36 -7.56 -6.08
C PRO A 336 -11.47 -6.52 -6.30
N GLY A 337 -11.42 -5.84 -7.48
CA GLY A 337 -12.48 -4.97 -7.96
C GLY A 337 -13.84 -5.67 -8.10
N PRO A 338 -14.84 -5.03 -8.72
CA PRO A 338 -14.71 -4.01 -9.76
C PRO A 338 -14.52 -2.56 -9.27
N LEU A 339 -14.91 -2.28 -8.04
CA LEU A 339 -14.82 -0.94 -7.46
C LEU A 339 -13.71 -0.88 -6.39
N ALA A 340 -13.28 0.32 -6.04
CA ALA A 340 -12.45 0.53 -4.86
C ALA A 340 -13.17 0.01 -3.59
N PRO A 341 -12.43 -0.47 -2.57
CA PRO A 341 -13.04 -0.97 -1.35
C PRO A 341 -13.86 0.11 -0.65
N GLY A 342 -15.14 -0.20 -0.36
CA GLY A 342 -16.02 0.74 0.30
C GLY A 342 -15.71 0.91 1.79
N ASN A 343 -15.61 -0.20 2.52
CA ASN A 343 -15.22 -0.23 3.93
C ASN A 343 -13.88 -0.94 4.05
N ILE A 344 -12.78 -0.19 3.91
CA ILE A 344 -11.41 -0.73 3.94
C ILE A 344 -11.11 -1.47 5.24
N GLU A 345 -11.64 -1.00 6.36
CA GLU A 345 -11.41 -1.61 7.68
C GLU A 345 -11.90 -3.06 7.74
N SER A 346 -13.00 -3.38 7.06
CA SER A 346 -13.46 -4.77 6.97
C SER A 346 -12.47 -5.65 6.23
N PHE A 347 -11.81 -5.12 5.18
CA PHE A 347 -10.84 -5.88 4.37
C PHE A 347 -9.53 -6.13 5.12
N ILE A 348 -9.05 -5.15 5.88
CA ILE A 348 -7.80 -5.29 6.66
C ILE A 348 -8.02 -6.02 8.00
N TYR A 349 -9.26 -6.28 8.39
CA TYR A 349 -9.59 -6.93 9.67
C TYR A 349 -8.81 -8.23 9.92
N PRO A 350 -8.68 -9.18 8.96
CA PRO A 350 -7.90 -10.41 9.19
C PRO A 350 -6.43 -10.14 9.50
N LEU A 351 -5.82 -9.13 8.86
CA LEU A 351 -4.44 -8.73 9.13
C LEU A 351 -4.30 -8.15 10.55
N PHE A 352 -5.22 -7.28 10.95
CA PHE A 352 -5.18 -6.68 12.29
C PHE A 352 -5.52 -7.68 13.40
N GLU A 353 -6.33 -8.68 13.12
CA GLU A 353 -6.53 -9.82 14.02
C GLU A 353 -5.22 -10.58 14.27
N GLU A 354 -4.48 -10.89 13.21
CA GLU A 354 -3.17 -11.54 13.29
C GLU A 354 -2.13 -10.65 14.01
N MET A 355 -2.10 -9.35 13.70
CA MET A 355 -1.21 -8.38 14.35
C MET A 355 -1.51 -8.21 15.85
N ALA A 356 -2.78 -8.21 16.25
CA ALA A 356 -3.16 -8.17 17.64
C ALA A 356 -2.65 -9.41 18.40
N GLN A 357 -2.75 -10.60 17.81
CA GLN A 357 -2.20 -11.82 18.39
C GLN A 357 -0.66 -11.77 18.43
N ALA A 358 -0.03 -11.28 17.38
CA ALA A 358 1.42 -11.13 17.31
C ALA A 358 1.97 -10.16 18.35
N SER A 359 1.23 -9.09 18.71
CA SER A 359 1.65 -8.17 19.77
C SER A 359 1.64 -8.80 21.17
N VAL A 360 0.83 -9.84 21.40
CA VAL A 360 0.87 -10.66 22.63
C VAL A 360 2.06 -11.60 22.58
N GLY A 361 2.37 -12.15 21.40
CA GLY A 361 3.52 -13.00 21.15
C GLY A 361 3.13 -14.36 20.55
N MET A 362 4.04 -14.93 19.80
CA MET A 362 3.91 -16.25 19.17
C MET A 362 5.21 -17.04 19.34
N TRP A 363 5.12 -18.32 19.72
CA TRP A 363 6.29 -19.19 19.79
C TRP A 363 6.90 -19.38 18.41
N THR A 364 8.16 -19.01 18.28
CA THR A 364 8.91 -19.07 17.03
C THR A 364 10.23 -19.79 17.27
N TRP A 365 10.59 -20.68 16.34
CA TRP A 365 11.87 -21.37 16.37
C TRP A 365 12.96 -20.49 15.78
N ASP A 366 14.04 -20.29 16.54
CA ASP A 366 15.25 -19.64 16.08
C ASP A 366 16.29 -20.69 15.66
N ALA A 367 16.65 -20.70 14.39
CA ALA A 367 17.63 -21.64 13.86
C ALA A 367 19.07 -21.31 14.30
N VAL A 368 19.37 -20.05 14.68
CA VAL A 368 20.68 -19.64 15.20
C VAL A 368 20.87 -20.21 16.59
N ASP A 369 19.95 -19.93 17.50
CA ASP A 369 20.03 -20.35 18.90
C ASP A 369 19.55 -21.80 19.12
N SER A 370 18.93 -22.42 18.11
CA SER A 370 18.30 -23.74 18.19
C SER A 370 17.32 -23.84 19.36
N SER A 371 16.53 -22.80 19.57
CA SER A 371 15.57 -22.70 20.67
C SER A 371 14.30 -21.96 20.24
N TYR A 372 13.24 -22.16 21.04
CA TYR A 372 12.03 -21.35 20.89
C TYR A 372 12.13 -20.04 21.67
N PHE A 373 11.64 -18.98 21.07
CA PHE A 373 11.46 -17.68 21.70
C PHE A 373 10.03 -17.15 21.44
N VAL A 374 9.63 -16.13 22.18
CA VAL A 374 8.35 -15.47 21.99
C VAL A 374 8.55 -14.31 21.02
N LEU A 375 8.17 -14.50 19.78
CA LEU A 375 8.20 -13.45 18.75
C LEU A 375 7.00 -12.52 18.95
N LYS A 376 7.27 -11.24 19.12
CA LYS A 376 6.26 -10.18 19.02
C LYS A 376 6.45 -9.41 17.71
N ALA A 377 5.35 -8.88 17.19
CA ALA A 377 5.39 -8.06 16.00
C ALA A 377 4.51 -6.82 16.17
N TYR A 378 5.03 -5.68 15.70
CA TYR A 378 4.39 -4.38 15.86
C TYR A 378 4.30 -3.66 14.53
N LEU A 379 3.09 -3.14 14.21
CA LEU A 379 2.88 -2.28 13.07
C LEU A 379 3.36 -0.87 13.42
N CYS A 380 4.47 -0.42 12.81
CA CYS A 380 5.16 0.83 13.15
C CYS A 380 4.79 2.02 12.26
N GLY A 381 4.05 1.78 11.19
CA GLY A 381 3.57 2.82 10.30
C GLY A 381 2.80 2.27 9.11
N VAL A 382 2.00 3.14 8.51
CA VAL A 382 1.19 2.83 7.33
C VAL A 382 1.47 3.87 6.26
N LYS A 383 1.90 3.42 5.08
CA LYS A 383 2.23 4.25 3.92
C LYS A 383 1.17 4.08 2.82
N GLY A 384 1.00 5.10 2.03
CA GLY A 384 0.15 5.11 0.85
C GLY A 384 0.15 6.47 0.21
N ASP A 385 -0.37 6.56 -1.02
CA ASP A 385 -0.72 7.83 -1.60
C ASP A 385 -1.73 8.56 -0.69
N MET A 386 -2.05 9.81 -0.99
CA MET A 386 -2.96 10.59 -0.13
C MET A 386 -4.33 9.93 0.02
N LEU A 387 -4.85 9.27 -1.01
CA LEU A 387 -6.15 8.58 -0.98
C LEU A 387 -6.10 7.30 -0.15
N GLY A 388 -5.06 6.50 -0.33
CA GLY A 388 -4.82 5.27 0.45
C GLY A 388 -4.57 5.59 1.92
N SER A 389 -3.74 6.60 2.19
CA SER A 389 -3.46 7.09 3.54
C SER A 389 -4.74 7.60 4.22
N ALA A 390 -5.56 8.42 3.54
CA ALA A 390 -6.84 8.89 4.07
C ALA A 390 -7.77 7.74 4.45
N LYS A 391 -7.86 6.70 3.61
CA LYS A 391 -8.68 5.51 3.88
C LYS A 391 -8.23 4.75 5.13
N LEU A 392 -6.93 4.57 5.30
CA LEU A 392 -6.37 3.81 6.42
C LEU A 392 -6.27 4.61 7.71
N SER A 393 -6.11 5.93 7.63
CA SER A 393 -6.03 6.82 8.79
C SER A 393 -7.39 7.24 9.36
N GLY A 394 -8.48 7.02 8.61
CA GLY A 394 -9.78 7.55 8.96
C GLY A 394 -9.86 9.09 8.81
N MET A 395 -9.00 9.67 7.96
CA MET A 395 -9.02 11.09 7.63
C MET A 395 -9.95 11.38 6.47
N ALA A 396 -10.44 12.59 6.39
CA ALA A 396 -11.16 13.07 5.22
C ALA A 396 -10.19 13.22 4.03
N GLY A 397 -10.70 13.06 2.80
CA GLY A 397 -9.89 13.18 1.60
C GLY A 397 -9.35 14.62 1.37
N HIS A 398 -8.42 14.74 0.44
CA HIS A 398 -7.74 16.00 0.09
C HIS A 398 -8.68 17.15 -0.31
N SER A 399 -9.86 16.85 -0.80
CA SER A 399 -10.88 17.85 -1.15
C SER A 399 -11.72 18.34 0.05
N ALA A 400 -11.46 17.82 1.25
CA ALA A 400 -12.13 18.27 2.47
C ALA A 400 -11.62 19.65 2.93
N LEU A 401 -12.41 20.32 3.75
CA LEU A 401 -12.05 21.62 4.32
C LEU A 401 -10.78 21.57 5.18
N HIS A 402 -10.54 20.44 5.84
CA HIS A 402 -9.32 20.07 6.55
C HIS A 402 -8.78 18.76 5.93
N GLY A 403 -8.31 18.84 4.69
CA GLY A 403 -7.76 17.71 3.93
C GLY A 403 -6.26 17.52 4.10
N ASP A 404 -5.57 18.45 4.78
CA ASP A 404 -4.19 18.25 5.19
C ASP A 404 -4.14 17.34 6.43
N HIS A 405 -3.43 16.24 6.31
CA HIS A 405 -3.33 15.23 7.37
C HIS A 405 -2.34 15.60 8.47
N PHE A 406 -1.50 16.61 8.26
CA PHE A 406 -0.43 17.01 9.19
C PHE A 406 -0.73 18.29 9.94
N SER A 407 -1.55 19.18 9.36
CA SER A 407 -1.88 20.44 9.97
C SER A 407 -3.39 20.63 10.17
N LEU A 408 -3.74 21.63 10.97
CA LEU A 408 -5.12 22.09 11.18
C LEU A 408 -5.47 23.24 10.23
N VAL A 409 -4.71 23.41 9.17
CA VAL A 409 -4.95 24.44 8.17
C VAL A 409 -6.29 24.19 7.49
N LYS A 410 -7.07 25.25 7.36
CA LYS A 410 -8.36 25.20 6.72
C LYS A 410 -8.26 25.60 5.25
N GLY A 411 -8.69 24.72 4.36
CA GLY A 411 -8.78 25.01 2.94
C GLY A 411 -9.81 26.09 2.62
N ALA A 412 -9.63 26.78 1.51
CA ALA A 412 -10.55 27.74 0.97
C ALA A 412 -11.20 27.24 -0.32
N HIS A 413 -12.44 27.64 -0.54
CA HIS A 413 -13.19 27.29 -1.75
C HIS A 413 -12.96 28.36 -2.81
N ILE A 414 -12.58 27.96 -4.01
CA ILE A 414 -12.52 28.90 -5.14
C ILE A 414 -13.97 29.07 -5.61
N PRO A 415 -14.53 30.30 -5.60
CA PRO A 415 -15.88 30.55 -6.09
C PRO A 415 -15.88 30.50 -7.64
N LYS A 416 -15.88 29.30 -8.19
CA LYS A 416 -16.03 29.04 -9.63
C LYS A 416 -17.13 28.01 -9.79
N GLU A 417 -18.04 28.28 -10.72
CA GLU A 417 -19.14 27.35 -11.03
C GLU A 417 -18.58 25.97 -11.39
N GLY A 418 -18.98 24.95 -10.66
CA GLY A 418 -18.52 23.57 -10.81
C GLY A 418 -17.18 23.22 -10.15
N ALA A 419 -16.48 24.18 -9.53
CA ALA A 419 -15.20 23.89 -8.87
C ALA A 419 -15.42 23.32 -7.47
N LYS A 420 -14.91 22.11 -7.21
CA LYS A 420 -14.96 21.47 -5.90
C LYS A 420 -13.66 21.52 -5.09
N PRO A 421 -12.45 21.73 -5.66
CA PRO A 421 -11.24 21.56 -4.89
C PRO A 421 -11.09 22.64 -3.81
N GLN A 422 -10.78 22.20 -2.61
CA GLN A 422 -10.24 23.06 -1.55
C GLN A 422 -8.79 23.37 -1.91
N TYR A 423 -8.34 24.58 -1.63
CA TYR A 423 -6.94 24.95 -1.75
C TYR A 423 -6.47 25.62 -0.45
N TYR A 424 -5.16 25.59 -0.20
CA TYR A 424 -4.55 26.12 1.00
C TYR A 424 -3.71 27.34 0.62
N PRO A 425 -4.29 28.56 0.66
CA PRO A 425 -3.58 29.75 0.19
C PRO A 425 -2.48 30.14 1.19
N ILE A 426 -1.26 30.20 0.70
CA ILE A 426 -0.11 30.74 1.44
C ILE A 426 -0.21 32.28 1.41
N SER A 427 -0.56 32.83 0.25
CA SER A 427 -0.76 34.26 0.03
C SER A 427 -2.02 34.44 -0.81
N PRO A 428 -3.10 35.00 -0.25
CA PRO A 428 -4.29 35.26 -1.03
C PRO A 428 -4.02 36.32 -2.10
N PRO A 429 -4.70 36.26 -3.26
CA PRO A 429 -4.60 37.31 -4.28
C PRO A 429 -4.90 38.68 -3.65
N GLN A 430 -4.17 39.72 -4.06
CA GLN A 430 -4.31 41.08 -3.49
C GLN A 430 -5.76 41.60 -3.48
N LYS A 431 -6.59 41.20 -4.45
CA LYS A 431 -8.00 41.54 -4.53
C LYS A 431 -8.86 40.92 -3.44
N GLU A 432 -8.36 39.91 -2.74
CA GLU A 432 -9.08 39.09 -1.76
C GLU A 432 -8.51 39.20 -0.34
N ILE A 433 -7.50 40.05 -0.11
CA ILE A 433 -6.87 40.26 1.20
C ILE A 433 -7.89 40.61 2.31
N HIS A 434 -9.01 41.20 1.93
CA HIS A 434 -10.08 41.57 2.86
C HIS A 434 -11.19 40.52 2.97
N ASN A 435 -11.07 39.37 2.29
CA ASN A 435 -12.07 38.32 2.42
C ASN A 435 -11.81 37.53 3.72
N PRO A 436 -12.70 37.60 4.72
CA PRO A 436 -12.53 36.90 6.00
C PRO A 436 -12.53 35.35 5.85
N MET A 437 -12.85 34.85 4.67
CA MET A 437 -12.80 33.42 4.36
C MET A 437 -11.37 32.93 4.03
N HIS A 438 -10.42 33.83 3.75
CA HIS A 438 -9.02 33.48 3.47
C HIS A 438 -8.19 33.58 4.75
N ASN A 439 -7.89 32.46 5.36
CA ASN A 439 -6.87 32.43 6.41
C ASN A 439 -5.50 32.51 5.72
N ILE A 440 -4.72 33.52 6.09
CA ILE A 440 -3.29 33.56 5.74
C ILE A 440 -2.63 32.49 6.58
N VAL A 441 -1.94 31.56 5.90
CA VAL A 441 -1.20 30.48 6.56
C VAL A 441 0.20 30.98 6.87
N ASP A 442 0.54 31.06 8.16
CA ASP A 442 1.91 31.29 8.60
C ASP A 442 2.70 29.98 8.52
N LEU A 443 3.62 29.92 7.55
CA LEU A 443 4.42 28.72 7.29
C LEU A 443 5.42 28.43 8.41
N ASP A 444 5.88 29.47 9.10
CA ASP A 444 6.84 29.34 10.21
C ASP A 444 6.16 28.80 11.48
N ASN A 445 4.82 28.94 11.57
CA ASN A 445 4.01 28.54 12.72
C ASN A 445 2.78 27.76 12.29
N LEU A 446 2.95 26.70 11.50
CA LEU A 446 1.85 25.85 11.09
C LEU A 446 1.16 25.22 12.32
N PRO A 447 -0.18 25.30 12.42
CA PRO A 447 -0.92 24.64 13.48
C PRO A 447 -0.92 23.13 13.22
N LEU A 448 0.12 22.43 13.65
CA LEU A 448 0.27 20.99 13.40
C LEU A 448 -0.79 20.19 14.15
N GLN A 449 -1.26 19.12 13.52
CA GLN A 449 -2.06 18.10 14.19
C GLN A 449 -1.20 17.35 15.21
N GLY A 450 -1.85 16.87 16.25
CA GLY A 450 -1.17 16.11 17.29
C GLY A 450 -2.07 15.07 17.93
N GLN A 451 -1.44 14.13 18.62
CA GLN A 451 -2.09 13.01 19.29
C GLN A 451 -3.28 13.44 20.16
N ARG A 452 -3.13 14.53 20.93
CA ARG A 452 -4.21 15.05 21.79
C ARG A 452 -5.41 15.56 20.99
N HIS A 453 -5.17 16.20 19.84
CA HIS A 453 -6.23 16.67 18.94
C HIS A 453 -7.00 15.49 18.37
N TYR A 454 -6.29 14.49 17.88
CA TYR A 454 -6.87 13.26 17.34
C TYR A 454 -7.79 12.59 18.36
N TRP A 455 -7.31 12.28 19.57
CA TRP A 455 -8.10 11.57 20.56
C TRP A 455 -9.32 12.34 21.04
N ARG A 456 -9.22 13.66 21.23
CA ARG A 456 -10.37 14.50 21.54
C ARG A 456 -11.42 14.53 20.42
N THR A 457 -10.97 14.42 19.18
CA THR A 457 -11.88 14.36 18.03
C THR A 457 -12.58 13.01 17.98
N ILE A 458 -11.87 11.92 18.20
CA ILE A 458 -12.48 10.58 18.29
C ILE A 458 -13.53 10.52 19.42
N GLU A 459 -13.25 11.05 20.61
CA GLU A 459 -14.24 11.15 21.68
C GLU A 459 -15.54 11.88 21.24
N ARG A 460 -15.41 12.96 20.48
CA ARG A 460 -16.56 13.68 19.94
C ARG A 460 -17.30 12.89 18.86
N LEU A 461 -16.60 12.17 18.01
CA LEU A 461 -17.21 11.31 16.99
C LEU A 461 -18.00 10.17 17.64
N GLU A 462 -17.42 9.49 18.63
CA GLU A 462 -18.07 8.41 19.37
C GLU A 462 -19.25 8.88 20.24
N SER A 463 -19.22 10.13 20.68
CA SER A 463 -20.30 10.76 21.45
C SER A 463 -21.42 11.33 20.58
N ALA A 464 -21.22 11.42 19.25
CA ALA A 464 -22.20 11.99 18.35
C ALA A 464 -23.44 11.07 18.25
N THR A 465 -24.61 11.64 18.51
CA THR A 465 -25.87 10.89 18.51
C THR A 465 -26.64 11.00 17.21
N THR A 466 -26.26 11.96 16.36
CA THR A 466 -26.92 12.21 15.08
C THR A 466 -25.89 12.29 13.93
N LYS A 467 -26.32 11.88 12.75
CA LYS A 467 -25.51 12.00 11.54
C LYS A 467 -25.06 13.45 11.28
N ALA A 468 -25.92 14.43 11.54
CA ALA A 468 -25.59 15.85 11.36
C ALA A 468 -24.53 16.35 12.35
N GLU A 469 -24.51 15.83 13.57
CA GLU A 469 -23.48 16.13 14.56
C GLU A 469 -22.15 15.53 14.15
N LEU A 470 -22.15 14.25 13.74
CA LEU A 470 -20.98 13.56 13.23
C LEU A 470 -20.38 14.31 12.03
N GLN A 471 -21.18 14.67 11.03
CA GLN A 471 -20.72 15.44 9.88
C GLN A 471 -20.11 16.80 10.28
N ARG A 472 -20.67 17.49 11.28
CA ARG A 472 -20.10 18.75 11.78
C ARG A 472 -18.71 18.55 12.41
N VAL A 473 -18.48 17.44 13.12
CA VAL A 473 -17.17 17.12 13.68
C VAL A 473 -16.17 16.85 12.55
N VAL A 474 -16.53 16.00 11.59
CA VAL A 474 -15.69 15.67 10.41
C VAL A 474 -15.31 16.94 9.64
N GLN A 475 -16.28 17.81 9.32
CA GLN A 475 -16.03 19.05 8.59
C GLN A 475 -15.10 20.02 9.34
N ARG A 476 -15.09 20.00 10.67
CA ARG A 476 -14.26 20.88 11.49
C ARG A 476 -12.87 20.37 11.77
N THR A 477 -12.64 19.09 11.61
CA THR A 477 -11.40 18.45 12.07
C THR A 477 -10.68 17.65 10.98
N GLY A 478 -11.38 17.27 9.90
CA GLY A 478 -10.84 16.36 8.89
C GLY A 478 -10.69 14.91 9.36
N ILE A 479 -11.16 14.57 10.57
CA ILE A 479 -11.09 13.19 11.10
C ILE A 479 -12.50 12.59 11.02
N SER A 480 -12.65 11.45 10.35
CA SER A 480 -13.95 10.85 10.03
C SER A 480 -14.31 9.66 10.92
N CYS A 481 -13.34 8.91 11.41
CA CYS A 481 -13.57 7.75 12.28
C CYS A 481 -12.33 7.36 13.07
N LEU A 482 -12.53 6.50 14.08
CA LEU A 482 -11.43 5.78 14.72
C LEU A 482 -10.87 4.75 13.75
N THR A 483 -9.58 4.86 13.41
CA THR A 483 -8.92 3.86 12.58
C THR A 483 -8.58 2.59 13.35
N MET A 484 -8.64 1.44 12.69
CA MET A 484 -8.17 0.17 13.24
C MET A 484 -6.66 0.21 13.58
N CYS A 485 -5.88 1.04 12.89
CA CYS A 485 -4.46 1.27 13.19
C CYS A 485 -4.22 1.73 14.64
N ALA A 486 -5.20 2.41 15.26
CA ALA A 486 -5.13 2.86 16.65
C ALA A 486 -5.07 1.71 17.68
N THR A 487 -5.28 0.47 17.25
CA THR A 487 -5.08 -0.72 18.09
C THR A 487 -3.63 -1.12 18.22
N SER A 488 -2.73 -0.63 17.37
CA SER A 488 -1.29 -0.88 17.47
C SER A 488 -0.71 -0.15 18.68
N PRO A 489 0.14 -0.81 19.50
CA PRO A 489 0.80 -0.17 20.64
C PRO A 489 1.77 0.95 20.22
N THR A 490 2.21 0.98 18.96
CA THR A 490 3.12 1.99 18.40
C THR A 490 2.37 3.19 17.80
N PHE A 491 1.02 3.17 17.83
CA PHE A 491 0.22 4.18 17.16
C PHE A 491 0.48 5.59 17.68
N SER A 492 0.80 6.49 16.77
CA SER A 492 0.99 7.92 17.01
C SER A 492 0.42 8.73 15.85
N HIS A 493 -0.47 9.67 16.13
CA HIS A 493 -1.04 10.52 15.09
C HIS A 493 -0.37 11.89 15.06
N PRO A 494 -0.04 12.45 13.90
CA PRO A 494 -0.11 11.91 12.55
C PRO A 494 1.09 11.05 12.10
N PRO A 495 2.25 10.96 12.82
CA PRO A 495 3.48 10.33 12.30
C PRO A 495 3.33 8.85 11.89
N PHE A 496 2.30 8.17 12.40
CA PHE A 496 2.00 6.78 12.00
C PHE A 496 1.63 6.65 10.51
N PHE A 497 1.18 7.75 9.90
CA PHE A 497 0.83 7.87 8.48
C PHE A 497 1.76 8.89 7.82
N PRO A 498 3.02 8.52 7.56
CA PRO A 498 3.99 9.46 7.00
C PRO A 498 3.56 9.94 5.62
N LEU A 499 3.98 11.16 5.28
CA LEU A 499 3.82 11.71 3.95
C LEU A 499 4.53 10.82 2.92
N ASP A 500 3.90 10.63 1.77
CA ASP A 500 4.53 10.01 0.61
C ASP A 500 5.22 11.09 -0.24
N PRO A 501 6.54 11.26 -0.12
CA PRO A 501 7.25 12.28 -0.87
C PRO A 501 7.36 11.97 -2.36
N PHE A 502 7.27 10.68 -2.74
CA PHE A 502 7.38 10.26 -4.13
C PHE A 502 6.19 10.78 -4.95
N HIS A 503 4.96 10.51 -4.50
CA HIS A 503 3.76 11.05 -5.15
C HIS A 503 3.68 12.58 -5.00
N LEU A 504 4.07 13.13 -3.84
CA LEU A 504 4.04 14.57 -3.63
C LEU A 504 4.88 15.32 -4.67
N PHE A 505 6.15 14.97 -4.79
CA PHE A 505 7.08 15.75 -5.63
C PHE A 505 6.91 15.42 -7.11
N TYR A 506 6.77 14.17 -7.48
CA TYR A 506 6.81 13.78 -8.89
C TYR A 506 5.43 13.76 -9.55
N GLU A 507 4.39 13.25 -8.88
CA GLU A 507 3.05 13.18 -9.47
C GLU A 507 2.25 14.47 -9.26
N ASN A 508 2.42 15.14 -8.11
CA ASN A 508 1.69 16.37 -7.85
C ASN A 508 2.49 17.61 -8.22
N CYS A 509 3.62 17.89 -7.56
CA CYS A 509 4.34 19.14 -7.79
C CYS A 509 4.85 19.26 -9.23
N MET A 510 5.52 18.22 -9.75
CA MET A 510 6.10 18.28 -11.09
C MET A 510 5.04 18.38 -12.19
N VAL A 511 3.92 17.65 -12.05
CA VAL A 511 2.79 17.75 -12.98
C VAL A 511 2.24 19.18 -13.01
N HIS A 512 2.00 19.78 -11.84
CA HIS A 512 1.50 21.16 -11.76
C HIS A 512 2.48 22.19 -12.32
N ILE A 513 3.77 22.02 -12.06
CA ILE A 513 4.82 22.89 -12.65
C ILE A 513 4.78 22.79 -14.16
N TRP A 514 4.75 21.57 -14.71
CA TRP A 514 4.68 21.36 -16.15
C TRP A 514 3.41 21.97 -16.75
N ASP A 515 2.26 21.73 -16.15
CA ASP A 515 0.98 22.27 -16.61
C ASP A 515 0.97 23.80 -16.61
N LEU A 516 1.52 24.44 -15.58
CA LEU A 516 1.67 25.89 -15.52
C LEU A 516 2.60 26.41 -16.63
N TRP A 517 3.70 25.74 -16.88
CA TRP A 517 4.68 26.17 -17.88
C TRP A 517 4.16 26.10 -19.32
N VAL A 518 3.30 25.11 -19.63
CA VAL A 518 2.76 24.94 -20.98
C VAL A 518 1.35 25.53 -21.16
N ALA A 519 0.72 26.01 -20.09
CA ALA A 519 -0.63 26.55 -20.15
C ALA A 519 -0.72 27.83 -20.98
N PRO A 520 -1.68 27.96 -21.89
CA PRO A 520 -1.91 29.21 -22.62
C PRO A 520 -2.19 30.41 -21.70
N SER A 521 -2.73 30.17 -20.52
CA SER A 521 -2.98 31.21 -19.50
C SER A 521 -1.70 31.82 -18.94
N SER A 522 -0.56 31.17 -19.08
CA SER A 522 0.76 31.66 -18.65
C SER A 522 1.49 32.45 -19.75
N GLU A 523 0.86 32.65 -20.91
CA GLU A 523 1.47 33.44 -21.98
C GLU A 523 1.77 34.87 -21.51
N GLY A 524 3.03 35.27 -21.65
CA GLY A 524 3.55 36.55 -21.16
C GLY A 524 4.27 36.49 -19.81
N GLU A 525 4.15 35.40 -19.09
CA GLU A 525 4.92 35.13 -17.88
C GLU A 525 6.31 34.56 -18.22
N LYS A 526 7.31 34.80 -17.36
CA LYS A 526 8.67 34.25 -17.53
C LYS A 526 8.72 32.74 -17.59
N ILE A 527 7.79 32.07 -16.88
CA ILE A 527 7.70 30.62 -16.80
C ILE A 527 7.11 29.96 -18.06
N TYR A 528 6.53 30.72 -19.00
CA TYR A 528 5.81 30.19 -20.13
C TYR A 528 6.72 29.53 -21.17
N ILE A 529 6.53 28.24 -21.37
CA ILE A 529 7.14 27.46 -22.44
C ILE A 529 6.28 27.55 -23.69
N LYS A 530 6.77 28.25 -24.71
CA LYS A 530 6.08 28.31 -26.00
C LYS A 530 5.93 26.90 -26.59
N PRO A 531 4.80 26.56 -27.26
CA PRO A 531 4.58 25.23 -27.84
C PRO A 531 5.75 24.71 -28.69
N LYS A 532 6.40 25.58 -29.47
CA LYS A 532 7.58 25.19 -30.26
C LYS A 532 8.74 24.71 -29.40
N MET A 533 8.97 25.34 -28.24
CA MET A 533 10.00 24.94 -27.29
C MET A 533 9.65 23.63 -26.61
N ALA A 534 8.40 23.44 -26.16
CA ALA A 534 7.94 22.21 -25.57
C ALA A 534 8.02 21.02 -26.54
N ILE A 535 7.68 21.24 -27.81
CA ILE A 535 7.85 20.25 -28.88
C ILE A 535 9.33 19.88 -29.05
N GLN A 536 10.23 20.88 -29.06
CA GLN A 536 11.67 20.66 -29.24
C GLN A 536 12.26 19.91 -28.03
N LEU A 537 11.90 20.29 -26.81
CA LEU A 537 12.28 19.60 -25.59
C LEU A 537 11.86 18.12 -25.63
N GLY A 538 10.61 17.87 -26.01
CA GLY A 538 10.11 16.50 -26.14
C GLY A 538 10.85 15.67 -27.20
N LYS A 539 11.29 16.28 -28.29
CA LYS A 539 12.12 15.62 -29.31
C LYS A 539 13.51 15.28 -28.77
N TRP A 540 14.14 16.19 -28.05
CA TRP A 540 15.46 15.95 -27.46
C TRP A 540 15.42 14.82 -26.42
N ILE A 541 14.35 14.70 -25.63
CA ILE A 541 14.15 13.57 -24.73
C ILE A 541 14.04 12.26 -25.53
N GLU A 542 13.23 12.23 -26.60
CA GLU A 542 13.11 11.05 -27.47
C GLU A 542 14.46 10.65 -28.10
N GLU A 543 15.27 11.62 -28.51
CA GLU A 543 16.61 11.39 -29.10
C GLU A 543 17.62 10.93 -28.04
N ALA A 544 17.60 11.50 -26.84
CA ALA A 544 18.50 11.17 -25.75
C ALA A 544 18.37 9.70 -25.30
N ILE A 545 17.15 9.12 -25.35
CA ILE A 545 16.89 7.71 -24.98
C ILE A 545 17.84 6.75 -25.71
N THR A 546 18.14 7.01 -26.98
CA THR A 546 18.96 6.14 -27.81
C THR A 546 20.45 6.19 -27.46
N THR A 547 20.88 7.20 -26.73
CA THR A 547 22.28 7.47 -26.36
C THR A 547 22.61 7.16 -24.90
N LEU A 548 21.56 7.04 -24.05
CA LEU A 548 21.75 6.78 -22.63
C LEU A 548 21.98 5.28 -22.36
N PRO A 549 22.87 4.94 -21.41
CA PRO A 549 23.01 3.56 -20.97
C PRO A 549 21.70 3.02 -20.41
N PRO A 550 21.36 1.74 -20.65
CA PRO A 550 20.12 1.14 -20.13
C PRO A 550 20.00 1.19 -18.60
N THR A 551 21.11 1.34 -17.90
CA THR A 551 21.20 1.43 -16.44
C THR A 551 20.98 2.84 -15.91
N PHE A 552 20.97 3.87 -16.79
CA PHE A 552 20.85 5.28 -16.36
C PHE A 552 19.41 5.62 -15.94
N SER A 553 18.46 5.31 -16.79
CA SER A 553 17.04 5.47 -16.49
C SER A 553 16.19 4.54 -17.37
N GLY A 554 14.95 4.27 -16.98
CA GLY A 554 13.98 3.67 -17.87
C GLY A 554 13.64 4.60 -19.06
N LEU A 555 12.83 4.10 -19.99
CA LEU A 555 12.36 4.89 -21.12
C LEU A 555 11.48 6.06 -20.65
N VAL A 556 11.89 7.28 -20.96
CA VAL A 556 11.12 8.50 -20.68
C VAL A 556 10.48 8.96 -21.98
N ARG A 557 9.17 8.95 -22.04
CA ARG A 557 8.41 9.34 -23.23
C ARG A 557 8.45 10.87 -23.40
N ASN A 558 8.08 11.34 -24.59
CA ASN A 558 7.97 12.75 -24.88
C ASN A 558 6.88 13.41 -24.02
N PRO A 559 7.19 14.34 -23.09
CA PRO A 559 6.22 14.92 -22.18
C PRO A 559 5.15 15.74 -22.92
N TRP A 560 5.50 16.45 -24.01
CA TRP A 560 4.55 17.23 -24.80
C TRP A 560 3.46 16.36 -25.45
N LYS A 561 3.83 15.19 -25.97
CA LYS A 561 2.90 14.28 -26.62
C LYS A 561 2.12 13.38 -25.63
N LYS A 562 2.68 13.13 -24.45
CA LYS A 562 2.25 12.02 -23.60
C LYS A 562 1.87 12.42 -22.18
N CYS A 563 2.07 13.66 -21.74
CA CYS A 563 1.70 14.10 -20.40
C CYS A 563 0.22 13.82 -20.06
N ASN A 564 -0.69 13.97 -21.03
CA ASN A 564 -2.10 13.67 -20.87
C ASN A 564 -2.47 12.19 -21.07
N SER A 565 -1.50 11.30 -21.35
CA SER A 565 -1.73 9.88 -21.65
C SER A 565 -1.00 8.96 -20.66
N LYS A 566 -1.28 9.10 -19.36
CA LYS A 566 -0.69 8.27 -18.29
C LYS A 566 0.85 8.31 -18.30
N TYR A 567 1.41 9.49 -18.25
CA TYR A 567 2.83 9.69 -18.00
C TYR A 567 3.11 9.21 -16.58
N THR A 568 4.05 8.30 -16.41
CA THR A 568 4.25 7.62 -15.13
C THR A 568 4.99 8.51 -14.13
N VAL A 569 4.83 8.26 -12.84
CA VAL A 569 5.54 8.99 -11.78
C VAL A 569 7.06 8.91 -11.98
N PHE A 570 7.57 7.75 -12.43
CA PHE A 570 8.97 7.57 -12.77
C PHE A 570 9.43 8.48 -13.92
N GLU A 571 8.60 8.69 -14.93
CA GLU A 571 8.92 9.61 -16.04
C GLU A 571 8.96 11.06 -15.57
N TRP A 572 8.05 11.46 -14.65
CA TRP A 572 8.07 12.77 -14.01
C TRP A 572 9.30 12.96 -13.14
N MET A 573 9.72 11.95 -12.38
CA MET A 573 10.97 11.95 -11.62
C MET A 573 12.18 12.17 -12.53
N ALA A 574 12.28 11.40 -13.60
CA ALA A 574 13.37 11.53 -14.56
C ALA A 574 13.39 12.89 -15.23
N LEU A 575 12.21 13.43 -15.61
CA LEU A 575 12.07 14.74 -16.19
C LEU A 575 12.58 15.84 -15.24
N LEU A 576 12.22 15.77 -13.95
CA LEU A 576 12.64 16.72 -12.93
C LEU A 576 14.16 16.70 -12.72
N HIS A 577 14.74 15.53 -12.47
CA HIS A 577 16.15 15.45 -12.04
C HIS A 577 17.15 15.57 -13.19
N TRP A 578 16.81 15.08 -14.39
CA TRP A 578 17.83 14.89 -15.43
C TRP A 578 17.61 15.65 -16.72
N TYR A 579 16.39 16.05 -17.05
CA TYR A 579 16.11 16.59 -18.36
C TYR A 579 15.79 18.08 -18.37
N ILE A 580 14.98 18.56 -17.41
CA ILE A 580 14.47 19.95 -17.50
C ILE A 580 15.58 20.98 -17.43
N VAL A 581 16.44 20.96 -16.41
CA VAL A 581 17.45 22.01 -16.22
C VAL A 581 18.39 22.14 -17.43
N PRO A 582 19.07 21.07 -17.90
CA PRO A 582 19.97 21.20 -19.03
C PRO A 582 19.26 21.57 -20.33
N MET A 583 18.08 21.03 -20.59
CA MET A 583 17.37 21.31 -21.83
C MET A 583 16.71 22.69 -21.86
N ALA A 584 16.21 23.17 -20.75
CA ALA A 584 15.62 24.50 -20.65
C ALA A 584 16.68 25.58 -20.77
N TRP A 585 17.88 25.35 -20.27
CA TRP A 585 19.01 26.23 -20.49
C TRP A 585 19.36 26.36 -21.99
N GLU A 586 19.49 25.25 -22.68
CA GLU A 586 19.72 25.24 -24.14
C GLU A 586 18.59 25.92 -24.93
N LEU A 587 17.36 25.89 -24.43
CA LEU A 587 16.21 26.55 -25.04
C LEU A 587 16.13 28.04 -24.72
N GLY A 588 17.03 28.57 -23.90
CA GLY A 588 17.11 29.99 -23.54
C GLY A 588 15.99 30.43 -22.59
N PHE A 589 15.68 29.59 -21.59
CA PHE A 589 14.79 29.99 -20.50
C PHE A 589 15.38 31.14 -19.69
N ASP A 590 14.50 31.88 -19.03
CA ASP A 590 14.91 32.95 -18.11
C ASP A 590 15.74 32.37 -16.96
N ASP A 591 16.92 32.96 -16.70
CA ASP A 591 17.85 32.44 -15.70
C ASP A 591 17.24 32.38 -14.29
N GLU A 592 16.39 33.35 -13.91
CA GLU A 592 15.72 33.38 -12.62
C GLU A 592 14.74 32.19 -12.46
N VAL A 593 14.05 31.81 -13.54
CA VAL A 593 13.17 30.64 -13.55
C VAL A 593 13.97 29.36 -13.40
N LEU A 594 15.12 29.26 -14.09
CA LEU A 594 15.99 28.09 -13.99
C LEU A 594 16.64 27.95 -12.61
N GLU A 595 17.10 29.03 -12.01
CA GLU A 595 17.66 29.03 -10.66
C GLU A 595 16.63 28.61 -9.63
N ASN A 596 15.41 29.13 -9.69
CA ASN A 596 14.32 28.72 -8.80
C ASN A 596 13.96 27.24 -8.97
N PHE A 597 13.91 26.77 -10.22
CA PHE A 597 13.62 25.35 -10.47
C PHE A 597 14.77 24.45 -9.98
N ALA A 598 16.03 24.85 -10.18
CA ALA A 598 17.18 24.10 -9.66
C ALA A 598 17.17 24.02 -8.12
N GLN A 599 16.74 25.09 -7.44
CA GLN A 599 16.53 25.05 -5.99
C GLN A 599 15.44 24.07 -5.60
N PHE A 600 14.33 24.01 -6.35
CA PHE A 600 13.30 23.01 -6.12
C PHE A 600 13.83 21.58 -6.31
N VAL A 601 14.61 21.33 -7.36
CA VAL A 601 15.28 20.03 -7.58
C VAL A 601 16.16 19.67 -6.38
N ASN A 602 16.98 20.61 -5.89
CA ASN A 602 17.82 20.40 -4.71
C ASN A 602 17.01 20.07 -3.46
N ILE A 603 15.88 20.76 -3.23
CA ILE A 603 14.97 20.47 -2.11
C ILE A 603 14.45 19.04 -2.21
N VAL A 604 14.01 18.63 -3.41
CA VAL A 604 13.53 17.27 -3.64
C VAL A 604 14.63 16.23 -3.40
N GLU A 605 15.86 16.50 -3.88
CA GLU A 605 17.01 15.62 -3.64
C GLU A 605 17.32 15.46 -2.15
N VAL A 606 17.28 16.54 -1.39
CA VAL A 606 17.47 16.49 0.08
C VAL A 606 16.36 15.72 0.74
N ALA A 607 15.10 15.99 0.38
CA ALA A 607 13.93 15.32 0.97
C ALA A 607 13.87 13.81 0.65
N MET A 608 14.39 13.42 -0.53
CA MET A 608 14.44 12.04 -0.99
C MET A 608 15.75 11.32 -0.61
N SER A 609 16.72 12.04 -0.06
CA SER A 609 18.00 11.44 0.34
C SER A 609 17.84 10.54 1.56
N HIS A 610 18.55 9.41 1.57
CA HIS A 610 18.61 8.48 2.71
C HIS A 610 19.37 9.05 3.92
N SER A 611 19.88 10.27 3.79
CA SER A 611 20.69 10.90 4.83
C SER A 611 20.48 12.40 4.79
N PRO A 612 19.96 13.02 5.83
CA PRO A 612 19.95 14.47 5.92
C PRO A 612 21.39 14.98 5.75
N LYS A 613 21.59 15.91 4.82
CA LYS A 613 22.87 16.62 4.71
C LYS A 613 23.12 17.35 6.03
N SER A 614 24.34 17.31 6.52
CA SER A 614 24.71 18.14 7.68
C SER A 614 24.65 19.62 7.26
N ASP A 615 24.37 20.51 8.23
CA ASP A 615 24.34 21.98 7.97
C ASP A 615 25.66 22.53 7.38
N ASN A 616 26.67 21.68 7.19
CA ASN A 616 27.98 21.99 6.65
C ASN A 616 28.26 21.42 5.25
N ASP A 617 27.34 20.69 4.64
CA ASP A 617 27.41 20.16 3.27
C ASP A 617 26.52 20.97 2.32
#